data_4f2df1a23cb30b07862e359f00c50229
#
_entry.id   4f2df1a23cb30b07862e359f00c50229
#
_cell.length_a   1.000
_cell.length_b   1.000
_cell.length_c   1.000
_cell.angle_alpha   90.00
_cell.angle_beta   90.00
_cell.angle_gamma   90.00
#
_symmetry.space_group_name_H-M   'P 1'
#
loop_
_entity.id
_entity.type
_entity.pdbx_description
1 polymer ?
#
loop_
_entity_poly.entity_id
_entity_poly.type
_entity_poly.pdbx_seq_one_letter_code
_entity_poly.pdbx_strand_id
1 'polypeptide(L)'
;DGYNCIQIMAIQEHHYYGSFGYHVSSFFAASSRFGTPEELKDLIDTAHQNGIAVIMDIVHSHAVKNEMEGLGNLAGDPNQYFYPGDRHEHPAWDSLCFDYGKDEVMHFLLSNCKYWLSEYHFDGFRFDGVTSMLYYSHGLGEAFCNYGDYFNGHEDDNAICYLTLANCLIHEVNKNAITIAEEVSGMPGLAAKFADGGYGFDYRMAMNIPDYWIKTIKELKDEDWKPSSIFWEIKNRRADEKTISYCESHDQALVGDKTIIFRLIDADMYWHFKKGDENDMVHRGIALHKMIRLATASTINGGYLNFMGNEFGHPEWIDFPREGNGWSYKYARRQWNLVDNKDLCYHYLGDFDKEMLKTIKSEKNFNKTPVVEIWHNDGDQVLAYMRGDLLFVFNFSPTRSFTDYGFLVPTGAYSVVLDTDNKAFGGNGLNDDEMTHLTNYDPVYVNDRKEWLKLYLPARSALVLKKN
;
A
#
# COMPACT_ATOMS: atom_id res chain seq x y z
N ASP A 1 -12.69 8.63 7.25
CA ASP A 1 -12.11 7.31 7.55
C ASP A 1 -10.83 7.39 8.41
N GLY A 2 -10.15 8.53 8.44
CA GLY A 2 -8.99 8.69 9.32
C GLY A 2 -7.63 8.65 8.60
N TYR A 3 -7.60 8.59 7.29
CA TYR A 3 -6.37 8.80 6.51
C TYR A 3 -5.89 10.25 6.66
N ASN A 4 -4.60 10.47 6.61
CA ASN A 4 -3.98 11.79 6.85
C ASN A 4 -3.14 12.28 5.65
N CYS A 5 -3.12 11.54 4.57
CA CYS A 5 -2.43 11.91 3.34
C CYS A 5 -3.23 11.41 2.13
N ILE A 6 -3.30 12.23 1.09
CA ILE A 6 -3.80 11.84 -0.24
C ILE A 6 -2.58 11.70 -1.16
N GLN A 7 -2.46 10.56 -1.83
CA GLN A 7 -1.53 10.36 -2.94
C GLN A 7 -2.32 10.47 -4.24
N ILE A 8 -2.05 11.49 -5.02
CA ILE A 8 -2.65 11.68 -6.35
C ILE A 8 -1.82 10.87 -7.35
N MET A 9 -2.48 9.97 -8.09
CA MET A 9 -1.85 9.27 -9.20
C MET A 9 -1.32 10.28 -10.23
N ALA A 10 -0.44 9.85 -11.14
CA ALA A 10 0.25 10.71 -12.10
C ALA A 10 -0.67 11.77 -12.74
N ILE A 11 -0.56 13.02 -12.25
CA ILE A 11 -1.42 14.15 -12.62
C ILE A 11 -0.79 15.06 -13.68
N GLN A 12 0.48 14.83 -14.03
CA GLN A 12 1.16 15.56 -15.10
C GLN A 12 0.43 15.36 -16.42
N GLU A 13 0.46 16.35 -17.32
CA GLU A 13 -0.26 16.27 -18.59
C GLU A 13 0.21 15.09 -19.43
N HIS A 14 -0.75 14.33 -19.93
CA HIS A 14 -0.54 13.13 -20.72
C HIS A 14 -1.54 13.05 -21.87
N HIS A 15 -1.05 12.65 -23.01
CA HIS A 15 -1.84 12.55 -24.23
C HIS A 15 -2.86 11.40 -24.18
N TYR A 16 -2.39 10.22 -23.76
CA TYR A 16 -3.20 9.00 -23.76
C TYR A 16 -3.79 8.68 -22.39
N TYR A 17 -5.10 8.75 -22.29
CA TYR A 17 -5.84 8.47 -21.06
C TYR A 17 -5.60 7.05 -20.49
N GLY A 18 -5.47 6.05 -21.36
CA GLY A 18 -5.25 4.67 -20.98
C GLY A 18 -3.88 4.41 -20.34
N SER A 19 -3.00 5.41 -20.31
CA SER A 19 -1.74 5.36 -19.55
C SER A 19 -1.92 5.67 -18.06
N PHE A 20 -3.10 6.07 -17.62
CA PHE A 20 -3.40 6.47 -16.24
C PHE A 20 -2.57 7.67 -15.75
N GLY A 21 -1.98 8.44 -16.68
CA GLY A 21 -1.04 9.53 -16.40
C GLY A 21 0.43 9.13 -16.40
N TYR A 22 0.76 7.87 -16.55
CA TYR A 22 2.15 7.40 -16.49
C TYR A 22 2.92 7.54 -17.81
N HIS A 23 2.28 7.94 -18.91
CA HIS A 23 2.94 8.36 -20.15
C HIS A 23 2.91 9.89 -20.27
N VAL A 24 3.75 10.55 -19.47
CA VAL A 24 3.78 12.02 -19.39
C VAL A 24 4.25 12.64 -20.69
N SER A 25 3.50 13.64 -21.17
CA SER A 25 3.84 14.44 -22.34
C SER A 25 4.35 15.84 -21.98
N SER A 26 3.81 16.46 -20.91
CA SER A 26 4.23 17.77 -20.43
C SER A 26 4.42 17.79 -18.92
N PHE A 27 5.67 17.88 -18.50
CA PHE A 27 6.08 17.70 -17.12
C PHE A 27 5.71 18.86 -16.19
N PHE A 28 5.58 20.09 -16.75
CA PHE A 28 5.26 21.31 -15.99
C PHE A 28 3.80 21.74 -16.13
N ALA A 29 2.93 20.84 -16.55
CA ALA A 29 1.50 21.11 -16.68
C ALA A 29 0.69 20.06 -15.92
N ALA A 30 -0.33 20.50 -15.18
CA ALA A 30 -1.35 19.61 -14.66
C ALA A 30 -2.24 19.13 -15.82
N SER A 31 -2.70 17.88 -15.75
CA SER A 31 -3.57 17.33 -16.77
C SER A 31 -4.85 18.15 -16.91
N SER A 32 -5.08 18.67 -18.11
CA SER A 32 -6.26 19.47 -18.46
C SER A 32 -7.59 18.71 -18.40
N ARG A 33 -7.51 17.39 -18.27
CA ARG A 33 -8.68 16.51 -18.27
C ARG A 33 -9.42 16.45 -16.95
N PHE A 34 -8.77 16.86 -15.85
CA PHE A 34 -9.32 16.77 -14.50
C PHE A 34 -9.71 18.12 -13.91
N GLY A 35 -9.49 19.20 -14.64
CA GLY A 35 -9.77 20.55 -14.22
C GLY A 35 -8.66 21.51 -14.58
N THR A 36 -8.72 22.72 -14.03
CA THR A 36 -7.72 23.77 -14.22
C THR A 36 -6.57 23.63 -13.20
N PRO A 37 -5.40 24.26 -13.45
CA PRO A 37 -4.34 24.36 -12.44
C PRO A 37 -4.81 24.98 -11.12
N GLU A 38 -5.69 25.99 -11.18
CA GLU A 38 -6.26 26.65 -10.01
C GLU A 38 -7.13 25.71 -9.20
N GLU A 39 -7.95 24.88 -9.83
CA GLU A 39 -8.78 23.88 -9.15
C GLU A 39 -7.93 22.79 -8.47
N LEU A 40 -6.79 22.42 -9.05
CA LEU A 40 -5.83 21.51 -8.39
C LEU A 40 -5.21 22.19 -7.16
N LYS A 41 -4.82 23.46 -7.25
CA LYS A 41 -4.32 24.23 -6.10
C LYS A 41 -5.39 24.35 -5.00
N ASP A 42 -6.64 24.59 -5.36
CA ASP A 42 -7.78 24.67 -4.43
C ASP A 42 -8.03 23.32 -3.73
N LEU A 43 -7.88 22.20 -4.46
CA LEU A 43 -7.98 20.86 -3.89
C LEU A 43 -6.90 20.65 -2.81
N ILE A 44 -5.65 21.00 -3.12
CA ILE A 44 -4.51 20.85 -2.19
C ILE A 44 -4.71 21.76 -0.97
N ASP A 45 -5.08 23.02 -1.17
CA ASP A 45 -5.34 23.97 -0.08
C ASP A 45 -6.49 23.48 0.82
N THR A 46 -7.58 22.99 0.23
CA THR A 46 -8.70 22.40 0.97
C THR A 46 -8.26 21.18 1.80
N ALA A 47 -7.40 20.32 1.25
CA ALA A 47 -6.85 19.19 2.00
C ALA A 47 -6.01 19.67 3.18
N HIS A 48 -5.15 20.66 2.99
CA HIS A 48 -4.32 21.26 4.04
C HIS A 48 -5.17 21.89 5.15
N GLN A 49 -6.23 22.62 4.80
CA GLN A 49 -7.19 23.18 5.78
C GLN A 49 -7.86 22.11 6.65
N ASN A 50 -7.95 20.88 6.14
CA ASN A 50 -8.47 19.72 6.87
C ASN A 50 -7.38 18.86 7.53
N GLY A 51 -6.13 19.32 7.54
CA GLY A 51 -4.99 18.61 8.15
C GLY A 51 -4.56 17.37 7.37
N ILE A 52 -4.81 17.35 6.06
CA ILE A 52 -4.49 16.24 5.16
C ILE A 52 -3.35 16.68 4.24
N ALA A 53 -2.24 15.95 4.26
CA ALA A 53 -1.14 16.15 3.33
C ALA A 53 -1.51 15.64 1.92
N VAL A 54 -0.90 16.23 0.89
CA VAL A 54 -1.11 15.80 -0.49
C VAL A 54 0.24 15.54 -1.16
N ILE A 55 0.46 14.30 -1.58
CA ILE A 55 1.64 13.91 -2.37
C ILE A 55 1.22 13.52 -3.78
N MET A 56 2.16 13.51 -4.69
CA MET A 56 1.93 13.26 -6.10
C MET A 56 2.80 12.12 -6.60
N ASP A 57 2.26 11.26 -7.45
CA ASP A 57 3.07 10.35 -8.26
C ASP A 57 3.81 11.15 -9.31
N ILE A 58 5.14 11.12 -9.26
CA ILE A 58 5.99 11.79 -10.22
C ILE A 58 6.70 10.78 -11.12
N VAL A 59 6.56 10.95 -12.44
CA VAL A 59 7.11 10.03 -13.42
C VAL A 59 8.37 10.65 -14.01
N HIS A 60 9.53 10.27 -13.46
CA HIS A 60 10.85 10.69 -13.95
C HIS A 60 11.69 9.51 -14.47
N SER A 61 11.11 8.32 -14.46
CA SER A 61 11.71 7.11 -15.02
C SER A 61 11.68 7.09 -16.54
N HIS A 62 10.69 7.74 -17.15
CA HIS A 62 10.47 7.74 -18.60
C HIS A 62 9.55 8.88 -19.06
N ALA A 63 9.42 9.05 -20.37
CA ALA A 63 8.45 9.94 -21.01
C ALA A 63 7.71 9.21 -22.13
N VAL A 64 6.54 9.74 -22.50
CA VAL A 64 5.78 9.20 -23.63
C VAL A 64 6.56 9.27 -24.93
N LYS A 65 6.43 8.25 -25.76
CA LYS A 65 7.00 8.19 -27.10
C LYS A 65 6.14 9.01 -28.08
N ASN A 66 6.18 10.32 -27.94
CA ASN A 66 5.38 11.27 -28.73
C ASN A 66 6.23 12.47 -29.14
N GLU A 67 6.37 12.68 -30.45
CA GLU A 67 7.16 13.75 -31.05
C GLU A 67 6.33 15.06 -31.18
N MET A 68 5.00 14.96 -31.25
CA MET A 68 4.13 16.11 -31.53
C MET A 68 3.66 16.83 -30.27
N GLU A 69 3.41 16.09 -29.19
CA GLU A 69 2.84 16.61 -27.92
C GLU A 69 3.72 16.31 -26.72
N GLY A 70 4.88 15.69 -26.92
CA GLY A 70 5.84 15.31 -25.89
C GLY A 70 7.24 15.84 -26.17
N LEU A 71 8.20 15.26 -25.45
CA LEU A 71 9.62 15.63 -25.55
C LEU A 71 10.39 14.85 -26.63
N GLY A 72 9.74 13.92 -27.33
CA GLY A 72 10.39 12.96 -28.22
C GLY A 72 11.26 13.56 -29.31
N ASN A 73 10.88 14.75 -29.82
CA ASN A 73 11.67 15.47 -30.81
C ASN A 73 11.44 17.00 -30.74
N LEU A 74 11.34 17.52 -29.52
CA LEU A 74 10.91 18.90 -29.27
C LEU A 74 11.74 19.95 -29.99
N ALA A 75 13.05 19.77 -30.07
CA ALA A 75 13.98 20.74 -30.72
C ALA A 75 14.57 20.21 -32.06
N GLY A 76 13.99 19.18 -32.63
CA GLY A 76 14.52 18.54 -33.83
C GLY A 76 15.71 17.58 -33.57
N ASP A 77 15.94 17.28 -32.29
CA ASP A 77 16.92 16.27 -31.83
C ASP A 77 16.20 15.27 -30.90
N PRO A 78 15.98 14.03 -31.37
CA PRO A 78 15.32 13.01 -30.55
C PRO A 78 16.10 12.62 -29.30
N ASN A 79 17.39 12.88 -29.27
CA ASN A 79 18.25 12.59 -28.13
C ASN A 79 18.43 13.78 -27.19
N GLN A 80 17.72 14.90 -27.37
CA GLN A 80 17.89 16.08 -26.50
C GLN A 80 17.73 15.74 -25.02
N TYR A 81 16.70 14.96 -24.69
CA TYR A 81 16.38 14.55 -23.31
C TYR A 81 16.75 13.10 -23.01
N PHE A 82 16.89 12.28 -24.04
CA PHE A 82 16.90 10.84 -23.94
C PHE A 82 18.26 10.24 -24.32
N TYR A 83 18.51 9.01 -23.86
CA TYR A 83 19.70 8.28 -24.26
C TYR A 83 19.72 8.02 -25.78
N PRO A 84 20.87 8.02 -26.40
CA PRO A 84 20.99 7.59 -27.79
C PRO A 84 21.06 6.04 -27.90
N GLY A 85 20.81 5.53 -29.10
CA GLY A 85 20.98 4.10 -29.43
C GLY A 85 19.99 3.19 -28.72
N ASP A 86 20.46 2.02 -28.30
CA ASP A 86 19.58 0.97 -27.72
C ASP A 86 18.97 1.33 -26.38
N ARG A 87 19.51 2.33 -25.70
CA ARG A 87 18.97 2.85 -24.43
C ARG A 87 17.90 3.92 -24.59
N HIS A 88 17.58 4.31 -25.83
CA HIS A 88 16.62 5.37 -26.13
C HIS A 88 15.21 5.02 -25.67
N GLU A 89 14.80 3.79 -25.94
CA GLU A 89 13.45 3.31 -25.67
C GLU A 89 13.44 2.27 -24.52
N HIS A 90 12.44 2.35 -23.69
CA HIS A 90 12.22 1.36 -22.65
C HIS A 90 11.65 0.06 -23.27
N PRO A 91 12.30 -1.10 -23.09
CA PRO A 91 11.94 -2.32 -23.82
C PRO A 91 10.55 -2.90 -23.46
N ALA A 92 10.00 -2.52 -22.32
CA ALA A 92 8.72 -3.06 -21.84
C ALA A 92 7.56 -2.05 -21.77
N TRP A 93 7.84 -0.72 -21.79
CA TRP A 93 6.82 0.29 -21.50
C TRP A 93 6.45 1.20 -22.67
N ASP A 94 6.96 0.94 -23.87
CA ASP A 94 6.74 1.78 -25.07
C ASP A 94 6.95 3.28 -24.77
N SER A 95 8.08 3.61 -24.16
CA SER A 95 8.41 4.94 -23.66
C SER A 95 9.88 5.28 -23.91
N LEU A 96 10.26 6.53 -23.68
CA LEU A 96 11.60 7.06 -23.87
C LEU A 96 12.32 7.19 -22.53
N CYS A 97 13.60 6.80 -22.47
CA CYS A 97 14.41 6.81 -21.27
C CYS A 97 15.25 8.08 -21.17
N PHE A 98 15.11 8.84 -20.10
CA PHE A 98 15.91 10.04 -19.85
C PHE A 98 17.39 9.75 -19.74
N ASP A 99 18.22 10.60 -20.35
CA ASP A 99 19.66 10.58 -20.19
C ASP A 99 20.08 11.40 -18.97
N TYR A 100 20.13 10.75 -17.81
CA TYR A 100 20.50 11.39 -16.54
C TYR A 100 21.95 11.86 -16.49
N GLY A 101 22.78 11.48 -17.47
CA GLY A 101 24.15 11.96 -17.60
C GLY A 101 24.28 13.37 -18.20
N LYS A 102 23.17 13.96 -18.67
CA LYS A 102 23.15 15.33 -19.21
C LYS A 102 22.76 16.33 -18.13
N ASP A 103 23.56 17.35 -17.92
CA ASP A 103 23.31 18.39 -16.92
C ASP A 103 21.97 19.09 -17.18
N GLU A 104 21.60 19.35 -18.43
CA GLU A 104 20.34 19.98 -18.80
C GLU A 104 19.12 19.11 -18.46
N VAL A 105 19.22 17.80 -18.65
CA VAL A 105 18.17 16.84 -18.28
C VAL A 105 18.04 16.77 -16.77
N MET A 106 19.17 16.71 -16.07
CA MET A 106 19.21 16.75 -14.61
C MET A 106 18.54 18.03 -14.09
N HIS A 107 18.89 19.20 -14.63
CA HIS A 107 18.26 20.48 -14.27
C HIS A 107 16.76 20.51 -14.59
N PHE A 108 16.34 19.95 -15.72
CA PHE A 108 14.92 19.85 -16.10
C PHE A 108 14.13 19.06 -15.07
N LEU A 109 14.59 17.87 -14.69
CA LEU A 109 13.90 16.98 -13.76
C LEU A 109 13.93 17.53 -12.33
N LEU A 110 15.05 18.09 -11.87
CA LEU A 110 15.15 18.74 -10.56
C LEU A 110 14.26 19.99 -10.47
N SER A 111 14.22 20.79 -11.54
CA SER A 111 13.32 21.96 -11.62
C SER A 111 11.86 21.53 -11.57
N ASN A 112 11.53 20.38 -12.13
CA ASN A 112 10.18 19.81 -12.10
C ASN A 112 9.77 19.43 -10.66
N CYS A 113 10.63 18.79 -9.89
CA CYS A 113 10.37 18.54 -8.47
C CYS A 113 10.12 19.88 -7.71
N LYS A 114 10.99 20.86 -7.91
CA LYS A 114 10.82 22.17 -7.26
C LYS A 114 9.52 22.87 -7.67
N TYR A 115 9.16 22.79 -8.96
CA TYR A 115 7.93 23.42 -9.48
C TYR A 115 6.68 22.89 -8.76
N TRP A 116 6.51 21.60 -8.68
CA TRP A 116 5.33 21.00 -8.03
C TRP A 116 5.26 21.31 -6.54
N LEU A 117 6.41 21.36 -5.85
CA LEU A 117 6.46 21.76 -4.43
C LEU A 117 6.15 23.24 -4.22
N SER A 118 6.70 24.13 -5.08
CA SER A 118 6.62 25.58 -4.86
C SER A 118 5.34 26.21 -5.43
N GLU A 119 4.85 25.71 -6.58
CA GLU A 119 3.70 26.29 -7.28
C GLU A 119 2.36 25.67 -6.87
N TYR A 120 2.37 24.39 -6.54
CA TYR A 120 1.16 23.65 -6.13
C TYR A 120 1.13 23.30 -4.66
N HIS A 121 2.24 23.44 -3.96
CA HIS A 121 2.37 23.13 -2.55
C HIS A 121 2.12 21.64 -2.22
N PHE A 122 2.52 20.72 -3.10
CA PHE A 122 2.54 19.31 -2.75
C PHE A 122 3.47 19.06 -1.55
N ASP A 123 3.11 18.11 -0.71
CA ASP A 123 3.89 17.71 0.48
C ASP A 123 4.93 16.62 0.17
N GLY A 124 5.14 16.28 -1.08
CA GLY A 124 6.13 15.32 -1.50
C GLY A 124 5.70 14.48 -2.70
N PHE A 125 6.44 13.40 -2.93
CA PHE A 125 6.30 12.58 -4.13
C PHE A 125 6.43 11.09 -3.84
N ARG A 126 5.70 10.29 -4.61
CA ARG A 126 6.04 8.92 -4.90
C ARG A 126 6.70 8.88 -6.27
N PHE A 127 7.94 8.44 -6.35
CA PHE A 127 8.68 8.27 -7.60
C PHE A 127 8.30 6.95 -8.24
N ASP A 128 7.74 7.05 -9.44
CA ASP A 128 7.31 5.91 -10.25
C ASP A 128 8.49 5.21 -10.91
N GLY A 129 8.47 3.87 -10.91
CA GLY A 129 9.40 3.06 -11.69
C GLY A 129 10.88 3.21 -11.32
N VAL A 130 11.21 3.42 -10.05
CA VAL A 130 12.59 3.63 -9.60
C VAL A 130 13.49 2.45 -9.96
N THR A 131 13.02 1.20 -9.89
CA THR A 131 13.81 0.04 -10.35
C THR A 131 14.31 0.20 -11.78
N SER A 132 13.44 0.70 -12.65
CA SER A 132 13.80 0.95 -14.06
C SER A 132 14.89 2.01 -14.24
N MET A 133 15.01 2.94 -13.28
CA MET A 133 16.06 3.96 -13.31
C MET A 133 17.40 3.42 -12.81
N LEU A 134 17.36 2.57 -11.77
CA LEU A 134 18.56 2.12 -11.06
C LEU A 134 19.48 1.23 -11.89
N TYR A 135 18.97 0.54 -12.92
CA TYR A 135 19.72 -0.48 -13.66
C TYR A 135 19.63 -0.27 -15.16
N TYR A 136 20.74 -0.57 -15.86
CA TYR A 136 20.79 -0.52 -17.34
C TYR A 136 19.83 -1.52 -17.99
N SER A 137 19.53 -2.62 -17.31
CA SER A 137 18.55 -3.63 -17.71
C SER A 137 17.11 -3.24 -17.37
N HIS A 138 16.89 -2.10 -16.71
CA HIS A 138 15.59 -1.71 -16.10
C HIS A 138 15.07 -2.71 -15.05
N GLY A 139 15.94 -3.56 -14.50
CA GLY A 139 15.58 -4.66 -13.61
C GLY A 139 14.88 -5.83 -14.31
N LEU A 140 14.81 -5.82 -15.65
CA LEU A 140 14.14 -6.87 -16.42
C LEU A 140 15.02 -8.11 -16.55
N GLY A 141 14.44 -9.27 -16.16
CA GLY A 141 15.13 -10.56 -16.28
C GLY A 141 16.28 -10.76 -15.27
N GLU A 142 16.46 -9.87 -14.33
CA GLU A 142 17.46 -9.99 -13.27
C GLU A 142 16.85 -10.55 -11.98
N ALA A 143 17.67 -11.31 -11.24
CA ALA A 143 17.33 -11.81 -9.91
C ALA A 143 18.32 -11.22 -8.90
N PHE A 144 17.80 -10.58 -7.86
CA PHE A 144 18.57 -9.98 -6.79
C PHE A 144 18.57 -10.93 -5.58
N CYS A 145 19.44 -11.93 -5.60
CA CYS A 145 19.46 -13.01 -4.62
C CYS A 145 20.52 -12.81 -3.52
N ASN A 146 21.54 -12.02 -3.78
CA ASN A 146 22.62 -11.73 -2.85
C ASN A 146 23.08 -10.26 -2.97
N TYR A 147 23.87 -9.81 -2.00
CA TYR A 147 24.28 -8.42 -1.92
C TYR A 147 25.10 -7.94 -3.12
N GLY A 148 25.88 -8.85 -3.73
CA GLY A 148 26.70 -8.54 -4.91
C GLY A 148 25.88 -8.29 -6.18
N ASP A 149 24.63 -8.76 -6.24
CA ASP A 149 23.77 -8.57 -7.41
C ASP A 149 23.33 -7.11 -7.58
N TYR A 150 23.36 -6.33 -6.49
CA TYR A 150 23.02 -4.90 -6.51
C TYR A 150 24.20 -4.00 -6.93
N PHE A 151 25.45 -4.51 -6.90
CA PHE A 151 26.66 -3.72 -7.09
C PHE A 151 27.64 -4.46 -7.98
N ASN A 152 27.17 -4.82 -9.19
CA ASN A 152 27.93 -5.63 -10.16
C ASN A 152 28.35 -4.84 -11.40
N GLY A 153 28.12 -3.51 -11.43
CA GLY A 153 28.40 -2.62 -12.54
C GLY A 153 27.28 -2.53 -13.58
N HIS A 154 26.07 -3.02 -13.23
CA HIS A 154 24.87 -2.88 -14.04
C HIS A 154 23.99 -1.70 -13.56
N GLU A 155 24.40 -1.01 -12.51
CA GLU A 155 23.72 0.17 -11.96
C GLU A 155 23.94 1.37 -12.89
N ASP A 156 22.90 2.20 -13.00
CA ASP A 156 23.03 3.51 -13.66
C ASP A 156 23.42 4.58 -12.65
N ASP A 157 24.72 4.83 -12.51
CA ASP A 157 25.27 5.82 -11.56
C ASP A 157 24.70 7.22 -11.79
N ASN A 158 24.37 7.58 -13.04
CA ASN A 158 23.78 8.88 -13.35
C ASN A 158 22.34 8.99 -12.83
N ALA A 159 21.54 7.93 -12.97
CA ALA A 159 20.20 7.88 -12.40
C ALA A 159 20.23 7.87 -10.88
N ILE A 160 21.17 7.14 -10.28
CA ILE A 160 21.38 7.15 -8.80
C ILE A 160 21.77 8.56 -8.34
N CYS A 161 22.66 9.22 -9.05
CA CYS A 161 23.04 10.61 -8.76
C CYS A 161 21.82 11.54 -8.84
N TYR A 162 21.03 11.43 -9.92
CA TYR A 162 19.80 12.20 -10.06
C TYR A 162 18.85 11.98 -8.88
N LEU A 163 18.52 10.75 -8.52
CA LEU A 163 17.62 10.42 -7.43
C LEU A 163 18.10 10.98 -6.09
N THR A 164 19.41 10.89 -5.84
CA THR A 164 20.05 11.43 -4.67
C THR A 164 19.92 12.95 -4.60
N LEU A 165 20.20 13.65 -5.70
CA LEU A 165 20.05 15.10 -5.81
C LEU A 165 18.58 15.53 -5.71
N ALA A 166 17.67 14.77 -6.28
CA ALA A 166 16.23 15.04 -6.17
C ALA A 166 15.76 15.00 -4.71
N ASN A 167 16.15 13.98 -3.94
CA ASN A 167 15.85 13.90 -2.51
C ASN A 167 16.47 15.06 -1.73
N CYS A 168 17.73 15.45 -2.02
CA CYS A 168 18.36 16.62 -1.41
C CYS A 168 17.56 17.89 -1.68
N LEU A 169 17.25 18.17 -2.95
CA LEU A 169 16.52 19.36 -3.36
C LEU A 169 15.12 19.43 -2.75
N ILE A 170 14.39 18.31 -2.75
CA ILE A 170 13.04 18.24 -2.21
C ILE A 170 13.03 18.64 -0.73
N HIS A 171 13.94 18.08 0.07
CA HIS A 171 14.04 18.40 1.50
C HIS A 171 14.66 19.79 1.78
N GLU A 172 15.43 20.35 0.85
CA GLU A 172 15.88 21.73 0.94
C GLU A 172 14.74 22.73 0.69
N VAL A 173 13.89 22.45 -0.31
CA VAL A 173 12.70 23.26 -0.62
C VAL A 173 11.66 23.13 0.49
N ASN A 174 11.38 21.94 0.95
CA ASN A 174 10.45 21.64 2.04
C ASN A 174 10.99 20.52 2.91
N LYS A 175 11.55 20.90 4.08
CA LYS A 175 12.13 19.93 5.04
C LYS A 175 11.15 18.88 5.57
N ASN A 176 9.86 19.11 5.45
CA ASN A 176 8.79 18.19 5.86
C ASN A 176 8.23 17.37 4.69
N ALA A 177 8.73 17.57 3.48
CA ALA A 177 8.31 16.80 2.34
C ALA A 177 8.57 15.30 2.55
N ILE A 178 7.79 14.49 1.85
CA ILE A 178 7.88 13.03 1.91
C ILE A 178 8.33 12.53 0.55
N THR A 179 9.33 11.66 0.51
CA THR A 179 9.75 10.97 -0.71
C THR A 179 9.60 9.46 -0.57
N ILE A 180 8.91 8.85 -1.53
CA ILE A 180 8.60 7.42 -1.56
C ILE A 180 9.14 6.84 -2.86
N ALA A 181 9.94 5.78 -2.81
CA ALA A 181 10.39 5.07 -3.99
C ALA A 181 9.50 3.86 -4.28
N GLU A 182 8.99 3.77 -5.50
CA GLU A 182 8.48 2.51 -6.02
C GLU A 182 9.65 1.71 -6.58
N GLU A 183 10.07 0.71 -5.83
CA GLU A 183 11.26 -0.05 -6.14
C GLU A 183 11.11 -1.51 -5.69
N VAL A 184 11.27 -2.45 -6.61
CA VAL A 184 10.98 -3.88 -6.42
C VAL A 184 12.23 -4.73 -6.25
N SER A 185 13.41 -4.26 -6.68
CA SER A 185 14.64 -5.07 -6.59
C SER A 185 15.12 -5.29 -5.16
N GLY A 186 14.81 -4.37 -4.26
CA GLY A 186 15.31 -4.36 -2.90
C GLY A 186 16.67 -3.67 -2.75
N MET A 187 17.03 -2.71 -3.63
CA MET A 187 18.31 -1.97 -3.59
C MET A 187 18.64 -1.49 -2.17
N PRO A 188 19.79 -1.90 -1.61
CA PRO A 188 20.20 -1.48 -0.28
C PRO A 188 20.43 0.03 -0.18
N GLY A 189 20.02 0.65 0.93
CA GLY A 189 20.25 2.06 1.19
C GLY A 189 19.31 3.02 0.47
N LEU A 190 18.33 2.52 -0.31
CA LEU A 190 17.43 3.38 -1.08
C LEU A 190 16.67 4.36 -0.16
N ALA A 191 16.07 3.85 0.92
CA ALA A 191 15.36 4.66 1.91
C ALA A 191 16.18 4.89 3.19
N ALA A 192 17.48 4.99 3.04
CA ALA A 192 18.40 5.37 4.10
C ALA A 192 18.90 6.81 3.93
N LYS A 193 19.33 7.42 5.01
CA LYS A 193 19.81 8.82 5.00
C LYS A 193 21.14 8.95 4.27
N PHE A 194 21.39 10.12 3.67
CA PHE A 194 22.69 10.45 3.08
C PHE A 194 23.88 10.26 4.04
N ALA A 195 23.70 10.64 5.31
CA ALA A 195 24.74 10.51 6.33
C ALA A 195 25.14 9.04 6.59
N ASP A 196 24.23 8.11 6.27
CA ASP A 196 24.41 6.67 6.43
C ASP A 196 24.81 6.00 5.09
N GLY A 197 25.08 6.80 4.04
CA GLY A 197 25.43 6.33 2.71
C GLY A 197 24.23 5.93 1.83
N GLY A 198 23.03 6.33 2.20
CA GLY A 198 21.80 6.04 1.46
C GLY A 198 21.47 7.09 0.39
N TYR A 199 20.42 6.82 -0.39
CA TYR A 199 19.96 7.69 -1.49
C TYR A 199 18.94 8.75 -1.05
N GLY A 200 18.54 8.75 0.23
CA GLY A 200 17.78 9.80 0.87
C GLY A 200 16.28 9.76 0.72
N PHE A 201 15.70 8.70 0.15
CA PHE A 201 14.26 8.50 0.23
C PHE A 201 13.80 8.31 1.68
N ASP A 202 12.62 8.82 2.02
CA ASP A 202 12.03 8.60 3.34
C ASP A 202 11.42 7.22 3.48
N TYR A 203 10.88 6.70 2.38
CA TYR A 203 10.15 5.43 2.34
C TYR A 203 10.39 4.68 1.04
N ARG A 204 10.20 3.37 1.12
CA ARG A 204 10.06 2.47 -0.02
C ARG A 204 8.66 1.85 -0.02
N MET A 205 8.09 1.56 -1.18
CA MET A 205 6.88 0.75 -1.30
C MET A 205 7.17 -0.71 -0.92
N ALA A 206 6.33 -1.30 -0.06
CA ALA A 206 6.46 -2.72 0.33
C ALA A 206 5.73 -3.61 -0.69
N MET A 207 6.28 -3.71 -1.91
CA MET A 207 5.63 -4.36 -3.05
C MET A 207 5.47 -5.88 -2.89
N ASN A 208 6.27 -6.51 -2.03
CA ASN A 208 6.13 -7.92 -1.70
C ASN A 208 4.79 -8.26 -1.02
N ILE A 209 4.21 -7.34 -0.24
CA ILE A 209 2.99 -7.60 0.54
C ILE A 209 1.76 -7.81 -0.34
N PRO A 210 1.39 -6.90 -1.28
CA PRO A 210 0.26 -7.13 -2.16
C PRO A 210 0.46 -8.36 -3.05
N ASP A 211 1.66 -8.60 -3.55
CA ASP A 211 1.96 -9.79 -4.36
C ASP A 211 1.75 -11.07 -3.57
N TYR A 212 2.17 -11.08 -2.30
CA TYR A 212 1.93 -12.21 -1.42
C TYR A 212 0.44 -12.47 -1.17
N TRP A 213 -0.35 -11.43 -0.86
CA TRP A 213 -1.78 -11.57 -0.63
C TRP A 213 -2.51 -12.06 -1.88
N ILE A 214 -2.21 -11.48 -3.04
CA ILE A 214 -2.82 -11.89 -4.31
C ILE A 214 -2.48 -13.35 -4.63
N LYS A 215 -1.21 -13.72 -4.50
CA LYS A 215 -0.76 -15.10 -4.72
C LYS A 215 -1.44 -16.06 -3.77
N THR A 216 -1.49 -15.73 -2.48
CA THR A 216 -2.15 -16.54 -1.46
C THR A 216 -3.62 -16.77 -1.78
N ILE A 217 -4.37 -15.72 -2.11
CA ILE A 217 -5.79 -15.82 -2.44
C ILE A 217 -6.02 -16.61 -3.74
N LYS A 218 -5.13 -16.48 -4.74
CA LYS A 218 -5.29 -17.15 -6.05
C LYS A 218 -4.92 -18.62 -6.01
N GLU A 219 -3.89 -18.98 -5.28
CA GLU A 219 -3.22 -20.27 -5.39
C GLU A 219 -3.52 -21.21 -4.23
N LEU A 220 -3.92 -20.68 -3.06
CA LEU A 220 -4.13 -21.47 -1.86
C LEU A 220 -5.61 -21.47 -1.46
N LYS A 221 -6.07 -22.61 -0.96
CA LYS A 221 -7.33 -22.69 -0.21
C LYS A 221 -7.13 -22.10 1.18
N ASP A 222 -8.20 -21.65 1.82
CA ASP A 222 -8.15 -21.05 3.17
C ASP A 222 -7.50 -22.00 4.19
N GLU A 223 -7.75 -23.31 4.04
CA GLU A 223 -7.19 -24.36 4.91
C GLU A 223 -5.67 -24.49 4.83
N ASP A 224 -5.08 -24.02 3.72
CA ASP A 224 -3.65 -24.10 3.44
C ASP A 224 -2.87 -22.83 3.84
N TRP A 225 -3.56 -21.79 4.32
CA TRP A 225 -2.92 -20.56 4.76
C TRP A 225 -2.08 -20.80 6.01
N LYS A 226 -0.82 -20.37 5.97
CA LYS A 226 0.15 -20.57 7.05
C LYS A 226 0.43 -19.26 7.78
N PRO A 227 -0.01 -19.10 9.04
CA PRO A 227 0.31 -17.95 9.88
C PRO A 227 1.79 -17.58 9.93
N SER A 228 2.69 -18.59 9.97
CA SER A 228 4.13 -18.36 9.94
C SER A 228 4.59 -17.63 8.67
N SER A 229 4.09 -18.06 7.51
CA SER A 229 4.40 -17.43 6.22
C SER A 229 3.80 -16.04 6.10
N ILE A 230 2.55 -15.85 6.54
CA ILE A 230 1.87 -14.55 6.59
C ILE A 230 2.71 -13.58 7.43
N PHE A 231 3.06 -13.98 8.66
CA PHE A 231 3.77 -13.10 9.58
C PHE A 231 5.17 -12.76 9.10
N TRP A 232 5.85 -13.72 8.48
CA TRP A 232 7.16 -13.49 7.88
C TRP A 232 7.07 -12.46 6.76
N GLU A 233 6.13 -12.61 5.83
CA GLU A 233 6.04 -11.78 4.64
C GLU A 233 5.63 -10.33 4.95
N ILE A 234 4.63 -10.12 5.81
CA ILE A 234 4.19 -8.76 6.19
C ILE A 234 5.24 -7.99 7.01
N LYS A 235 6.29 -8.68 7.48
CA LYS A 235 7.45 -8.11 8.18
C LYS A 235 8.73 -8.14 7.35
N ASN A 236 8.72 -8.78 6.18
CA ASN A 236 9.89 -8.92 5.32
C ASN A 236 10.27 -7.57 4.71
N ARG A 237 11.21 -6.89 5.33
CA ARG A 237 11.75 -5.60 4.94
C ARG A 237 13.14 -5.38 5.54
N ARG A 238 13.89 -4.44 4.98
CA ARG A 238 15.17 -4.03 5.56
C ARG A 238 14.95 -3.34 6.91
N ALA A 239 15.80 -3.65 7.88
CA ALA A 239 15.64 -3.16 9.25
C ALA A 239 15.92 -1.64 9.39
N ASP A 240 16.74 -1.10 8.51
CA ASP A 240 17.19 0.29 8.46
C ASP A 240 16.33 1.20 7.59
N GLU A 241 15.36 0.64 6.86
CA GLU A 241 14.47 1.37 5.97
C GLU A 241 13.02 1.37 6.46
N LYS A 242 12.31 2.46 6.15
CA LYS A 242 10.88 2.55 6.35
C LYS A 242 10.13 2.21 5.08
N THR A 243 8.97 1.57 5.25
CA THR A 243 8.15 1.15 4.11
C THR A 243 6.73 1.69 4.20
N ILE A 244 6.12 1.89 3.03
CA ILE A 244 4.69 2.06 2.89
C ILE A 244 4.10 0.68 2.58
N SER A 245 3.37 0.12 3.55
CA SER A 245 2.73 -1.19 3.41
C SER A 245 1.32 -1.05 2.86
N TYR A 246 0.87 -2.01 2.06
CA TYR A 246 -0.47 -2.01 1.47
C TYR A 246 -0.91 -3.41 1.07
N CYS A 247 -2.21 -3.62 0.97
CA CYS A 247 -2.77 -4.89 0.52
C CYS A 247 -2.90 -4.95 -1.00
N GLU A 248 -3.28 -3.82 -1.58
CA GLU A 248 -3.41 -3.60 -3.02
C GLU A 248 -3.35 -2.10 -3.31
N SER A 249 -2.84 -1.74 -4.48
CA SER A 249 -2.83 -0.38 -5.02
C SER A 249 -3.62 -0.32 -6.32
N HIS A 250 -3.48 0.78 -7.05
CA HIS A 250 -4.00 0.90 -8.40
C HIS A 250 -3.40 -0.15 -9.35
N ASP A 251 -2.13 -0.55 -9.18
CA ASP A 251 -1.49 -1.54 -10.05
C ASP A 251 -2.20 -2.88 -10.03
N GLN A 252 -2.49 -3.40 -8.84
CA GLN A 252 -3.19 -4.67 -8.71
C GLN A 252 -4.66 -4.56 -9.14
N ALA A 253 -5.29 -3.42 -8.89
CA ALA A 253 -6.70 -3.20 -9.21
C ALA A 253 -6.96 -2.83 -10.68
N LEU A 254 -5.99 -2.20 -11.37
CA LEU A 254 -6.13 -1.70 -12.75
C LEU A 254 -5.42 -2.59 -13.76
N VAL A 255 -4.15 -2.88 -13.51
CA VAL A 255 -3.29 -3.59 -14.46
C VAL A 255 -3.34 -5.09 -14.22
N GLY A 256 -3.45 -5.48 -12.97
CA GLY A 256 -3.31 -6.88 -12.57
C GLY A 256 -4.56 -7.71 -12.73
N ASP A 257 -5.79 -7.11 -12.81
CA ASP A 257 -6.97 -7.92 -13.01
C ASP A 257 -8.19 -7.61 -12.07
N LYS A 258 -8.09 -7.87 -10.75
CA LYS A 258 -9.25 -7.82 -9.83
C LYS A 258 -8.82 -7.28 -8.47
N THR A 259 -9.73 -6.56 -7.80
CA THR A 259 -9.56 -6.19 -6.40
C THR A 259 -9.51 -7.42 -5.48
N ILE A 260 -8.89 -7.29 -4.32
CA ILE A 260 -8.82 -8.38 -3.32
C ILE A 260 -10.22 -8.88 -2.96
N ILE A 261 -11.16 -7.98 -2.70
CA ILE A 261 -12.52 -8.38 -2.33
C ILE A 261 -13.20 -9.16 -3.47
N PHE A 262 -13.01 -8.74 -4.73
CA PHE A 262 -13.57 -9.44 -5.86
C PHE A 262 -12.90 -10.81 -6.08
N ARG A 263 -11.61 -10.95 -5.80
CA ARG A 263 -10.94 -12.26 -5.79
C ARG A 263 -11.47 -13.20 -4.72
N LEU A 264 -11.84 -12.66 -3.56
CA LEU A 264 -12.36 -13.44 -2.44
C LEU A 264 -13.80 -13.91 -2.66
N ILE A 265 -14.63 -13.13 -3.37
CA ILE A 265 -16.09 -13.36 -3.47
C ILE A 265 -16.54 -13.67 -4.90
N ASP A 266 -15.87 -13.04 -5.91
CA ASP A 266 -16.22 -13.12 -7.33
C ASP A 266 -17.66 -12.63 -7.61
N ALA A 267 -18.36 -13.27 -8.53
CA ALA A 267 -19.68 -12.86 -9.05
C ALA A 267 -20.77 -12.76 -7.96
N ASP A 268 -20.62 -13.43 -6.83
CA ASP A 268 -21.56 -13.37 -5.71
C ASP A 268 -21.69 -11.96 -5.14
N MET A 269 -20.68 -11.08 -5.32
CA MET A 269 -20.78 -9.66 -4.95
C MET A 269 -21.92 -8.94 -5.66
N TYR A 270 -22.27 -9.31 -6.88
CA TYR A 270 -23.34 -8.66 -7.64
C TYR A 270 -24.74 -9.10 -7.21
N TRP A 271 -24.85 -10.30 -6.63
CA TRP A 271 -26.15 -10.90 -6.35
C TRP A 271 -26.45 -11.01 -4.86
N HIS A 272 -25.42 -11.18 -4.03
CA HIS A 272 -25.53 -11.56 -2.63
C HIS A 272 -24.89 -10.56 -1.64
N PHE A 273 -24.39 -9.41 -2.11
CA PHE A 273 -23.76 -8.41 -1.26
C PHE A 273 -24.78 -7.48 -0.59
N LYS A 274 -25.89 -8.06 -0.17
CA LYS A 274 -27.01 -7.38 0.45
C LYS A 274 -27.14 -7.79 1.92
N LYS A 275 -27.43 -6.85 2.77
CA LYS A 275 -27.63 -7.10 4.21
C LYS A 275 -28.74 -8.12 4.44
N GLY A 276 -28.43 -9.14 5.24
CA GLY A 276 -29.36 -10.22 5.57
C GLY A 276 -29.49 -11.30 4.50
N ASP A 277 -28.66 -11.26 3.45
CA ASP A 277 -28.50 -12.36 2.51
C ASP A 277 -27.41 -13.31 3.03
N GLU A 278 -27.79 -14.54 3.38
CA GLU A 278 -26.89 -15.55 3.95
C GLU A 278 -26.17 -16.29 2.82
N ASN A 279 -25.02 -15.75 2.43
CA ASN A 279 -24.13 -16.35 1.44
C ASN A 279 -22.75 -16.59 2.02
N ASP A 280 -22.32 -17.86 2.08
CA ASP A 280 -21.05 -18.27 2.69
C ASP A 280 -19.82 -17.65 2.03
N MET A 281 -19.86 -17.44 0.70
CA MET A 281 -18.77 -16.84 -0.05
C MET A 281 -18.61 -15.35 0.29
N VAL A 282 -19.74 -14.65 0.43
CA VAL A 282 -19.75 -13.23 0.84
C VAL A 282 -19.27 -13.11 2.28
N HIS A 283 -19.74 -13.92 3.20
CA HIS A 283 -19.29 -13.91 4.61
C HIS A 283 -17.80 -14.21 4.72
N ARG A 284 -17.33 -15.24 3.98
CA ARG A 284 -15.89 -15.55 3.86
C ARG A 284 -15.09 -14.35 3.38
N GLY A 285 -15.53 -13.74 2.29
CA GLY A 285 -14.80 -12.62 1.69
C GLY A 285 -14.73 -11.40 2.60
N ILE A 286 -15.83 -11.02 3.25
CA ILE A 286 -15.89 -9.92 4.23
C ILE A 286 -14.95 -10.20 5.41
N ALA A 287 -14.97 -11.41 5.96
CA ALA A 287 -14.10 -11.78 7.08
C ALA A 287 -12.62 -11.69 6.70
N LEU A 288 -12.21 -12.35 5.61
CA LEU A 288 -10.81 -12.36 5.17
C LEU A 288 -10.32 -10.98 4.72
N HIS A 289 -11.14 -10.18 4.06
CA HIS A 289 -10.78 -8.81 3.67
C HIS A 289 -10.39 -7.96 4.88
N LYS A 290 -11.20 -8.01 5.95
CA LYS A 290 -10.89 -7.31 7.21
C LYS A 290 -9.59 -7.82 7.84
N MET A 291 -9.40 -9.13 7.90
CA MET A 291 -8.20 -9.74 8.50
C MET A 291 -6.93 -9.39 7.73
N ILE A 292 -6.95 -9.44 6.39
CA ILE A 292 -5.83 -9.07 5.52
C ILE A 292 -5.43 -7.61 5.75
N ARG A 293 -6.40 -6.70 5.77
CA ARG A 293 -6.15 -5.28 6.00
C ARG A 293 -5.60 -5.03 7.41
N LEU A 294 -6.19 -5.65 8.43
CA LEU A 294 -5.72 -5.53 9.81
C LEU A 294 -4.28 -6.06 9.97
N ALA A 295 -3.97 -7.23 9.43
CA ALA A 295 -2.62 -7.80 9.51
C ALA A 295 -1.58 -6.89 8.84
N THR A 296 -1.91 -6.34 7.65
CA THR A 296 -1.02 -5.42 6.93
C THR A 296 -0.85 -4.09 7.67
N ALA A 297 -1.95 -3.45 8.07
CA ALA A 297 -1.93 -2.14 8.71
C ALA A 297 -1.28 -2.18 10.11
N SER A 298 -1.44 -3.27 10.85
CA SER A 298 -0.89 -3.40 12.20
C SER A 298 0.61 -3.71 12.26
N THR A 299 1.23 -4.09 11.13
CA THR A 299 2.66 -4.42 11.06
C THR A 299 3.53 -3.37 10.38
N ILE A 300 2.99 -2.21 9.98
CA ILE A 300 3.71 -1.13 9.32
C ILE A 300 4.91 -0.61 10.13
N ASN A 301 5.93 -0.07 9.45
CA ASN A 301 7.02 0.69 10.10
C ASN A 301 7.18 2.11 9.54
N GLY A 302 6.36 2.49 8.61
CA GLY A 302 6.30 3.80 7.96
C GLY A 302 4.86 4.24 7.78
N GLY A 303 4.23 3.87 6.68
CA GLY A 303 2.86 4.23 6.36
C GLY A 303 2.00 3.04 5.92
N TYR A 304 0.71 3.29 5.80
CA TYR A 304 -0.27 2.37 5.24
C TYR A 304 -0.97 3.04 4.07
N LEU A 305 -0.88 2.45 2.88
CA LEU A 305 -1.57 2.91 1.68
C LEU A 305 -2.85 2.12 1.47
N ASN A 306 -3.91 2.83 1.13
CA ASN A 306 -5.15 2.25 0.62
C ASN A 306 -5.49 2.89 -0.72
N PHE A 307 -5.81 2.08 -1.73
CA PHE A 307 -6.38 2.60 -2.95
C PHE A 307 -7.87 2.90 -2.72
N MET A 308 -8.28 4.14 -2.95
CA MET A 308 -9.61 4.64 -2.59
C MET A 308 -10.74 3.75 -3.14
N GLY A 309 -11.68 3.40 -2.27
CA GLY A 309 -12.78 2.49 -2.55
C GLY A 309 -12.50 1.04 -2.14
N ASN A 310 -11.23 0.64 -2.02
CA ASN A 310 -10.90 -0.71 -1.58
C ASN A 310 -11.14 -0.89 -0.07
N GLU A 311 -11.12 0.18 0.73
CA GLU A 311 -11.47 0.16 2.15
C GLU A 311 -12.90 -0.33 2.41
N PHE A 312 -13.84 0.00 1.53
CA PHE A 312 -15.21 -0.51 1.64
C PHE A 312 -15.51 -1.68 0.69
N GLY A 313 -14.49 -2.22 0.01
CA GLY A 313 -14.64 -3.38 -0.86
C GLY A 313 -15.35 -3.08 -2.18
N HIS A 314 -15.03 -1.96 -2.82
CA HIS A 314 -15.60 -1.66 -4.15
C HIS A 314 -15.35 -2.84 -5.10
N PRO A 315 -16.40 -3.37 -5.78
CA PRO A 315 -16.32 -4.68 -6.43
C PRO A 315 -15.52 -4.68 -7.72
N GLU A 316 -15.52 -3.56 -8.43
CA GLU A 316 -15.01 -3.49 -9.78
C GLU A 316 -13.63 -2.87 -9.83
N TRP A 317 -12.84 -3.30 -10.81
CA TRP A 317 -11.64 -2.59 -11.19
C TRP A 317 -12.01 -1.20 -11.74
N ILE A 318 -11.04 -0.33 -11.85
CA ILE A 318 -11.17 0.90 -12.62
C ILE A 318 -10.76 0.58 -14.06
N ASP A 319 -11.69 0.78 -15.01
CA ASP A 319 -11.41 0.72 -16.45
C ASP A 319 -11.53 2.13 -17.04
N PHE A 320 -10.41 2.63 -17.54
CA PHE A 320 -10.35 3.99 -18.08
C PHE A 320 -11.04 4.11 -19.43
N PRO A 321 -11.49 5.31 -19.83
CA PRO A 321 -12.03 5.54 -21.14
C PRO A 321 -11.05 5.11 -22.24
N ARG A 322 -11.46 4.17 -23.05
CA ARG A 322 -10.71 3.60 -24.18
C ARG A 322 -11.67 3.17 -25.27
N GLU A 323 -11.16 2.88 -26.46
CA GLU A 323 -11.99 2.47 -27.61
C GLU A 323 -12.89 1.27 -27.27
N GLY A 324 -12.34 0.26 -26.61
CA GLY A 324 -13.04 -0.99 -26.26
C GLY A 324 -14.23 -0.82 -25.30
N ASN A 325 -14.33 0.30 -24.58
CA ASN A 325 -15.49 0.62 -23.71
C ASN A 325 -16.27 1.88 -24.20
N GLY A 326 -16.06 2.30 -25.46
CA GLY A 326 -16.71 3.45 -26.06
C GLY A 326 -16.35 4.78 -25.38
N TRP A 327 -15.14 4.88 -24.86
CA TRP A 327 -14.62 6.06 -24.15
C TRP A 327 -15.44 6.42 -22.90
N SER A 328 -16.03 5.43 -22.26
CA SER A 328 -16.90 5.60 -21.10
C SER A 328 -16.11 5.86 -19.81
N TYR A 329 -16.55 6.86 -19.06
CA TYR A 329 -16.06 7.13 -17.69
C TYR A 329 -16.78 6.29 -16.62
N LYS A 330 -17.73 5.44 -16.99
CA LYS A 330 -18.55 4.68 -16.04
C LYS A 330 -17.71 3.86 -15.07
N TYR A 331 -16.68 3.18 -15.58
CA TYR A 331 -15.81 2.32 -14.80
C TYR A 331 -14.53 3.04 -14.28
N ALA A 332 -14.33 4.31 -14.68
CA ALA A 332 -13.21 5.13 -14.19
C ALA A 332 -13.53 5.82 -12.85
N ARG A 333 -14.70 5.60 -12.29
CA ARG A 333 -15.17 6.26 -11.06
C ARG A 333 -15.54 5.25 -10.00
N ARG A 334 -15.17 5.55 -8.75
CA ARG A 334 -15.68 4.81 -7.60
C ARG A 334 -17.14 5.17 -7.36
N GLN A 335 -17.94 4.16 -7.04
CA GLN A 335 -19.37 4.29 -6.74
C GLN A 335 -19.55 4.48 -5.23
N TRP A 336 -19.36 5.70 -4.74
CA TRP A 336 -19.44 6.03 -3.31
C TRP A 336 -20.81 5.76 -2.71
N ASN A 337 -21.87 5.82 -3.50
CA ASN A 337 -23.21 5.43 -3.06
C ASN A 337 -23.32 3.98 -2.57
N LEU A 338 -22.39 3.11 -2.90
CA LEU A 338 -22.39 1.73 -2.41
C LEU A 338 -22.11 1.68 -0.90
N VAL A 339 -21.13 2.44 -0.40
CA VAL A 339 -20.81 2.47 1.03
C VAL A 339 -21.88 3.22 1.84
N ASP A 340 -22.54 4.20 1.23
CA ASP A 340 -23.61 4.97 1.87
C ASP A 340 -24.92 4.18 1.98
N ASN A 341 -25.13 3.18 1.11
CA ASN A 341 -26.33 2.38 1.11
C ASN A 341 -26.30 1.34 2.24
N LYS A 342 -27.14 1.56 3.28
CA LYS A 342 -27.22 0.69 4.47
C LYS A 342 -27.90 -0.67 4.24
N ASP A 343 -28.48 -0.89 3.06
CA ASP A 343 -29.03 -2.20 2.65
C ASP A 343 -27.96 -3.12 2.04
N LEU A 344 -26.76 -2.58 1.78
CA LEU A 344 -25.63 -3.31 1.21
C LEU A 344 -24.53 -3.54 2.25
N CYS A 345 -23.68 -4.55 2.03
CA CYS A 345 -22.63 -4.94 2.97
C CYS A 345 -21.37 -4.06 2.91
N TYR A 346 -21.25 -3.15 1.92
CA TYR A 346 -20.05 -2.29 1.77
C TYR A 346 -19.74 -1.45 3.01
N HIS A 347 -20.76 -0.93 3.68
CA HIS A 347 -20.57 -0.10 4.87
C HIS A 347 -19.90 -0.87 6.02
N TYR A 348 -20.08 -2.20 6.12
CA TYR A 348 -19.41 -3.01 7.14
C TYR A 348 -17.89 -2.96 7.01
N LEU A 349 -17.39 -2.98 5.77
CA LEU A 349 -15.96 -2.90 5.49
C LEU A 349 -15.43 -1.49 5.72
N GLY A 350 -16.14 -0.46 5.28
CA GLY A 350 -15.77 0.94 5.51
C GLY A 350 -15.78 1.32 7.00
N ASP A 351 -16.79 0.88 7.75
CA ASP A 351 -16.87 1.11 9.19
C ASP A 351 -15.75 0.38 9.94
N PHE A 352 -15.40 -0.85 9.50
CA PHE A 352 -14.25 -1.58 10.03
C PHE A 352 -12.93 -0.87 9.76
N ASP A 353 -12.70 -0.42 8.53
CA ASP A 353 -11.46 0.29 8.16
C ASP A 353 -11.24 1.53 9.03
N LYS A 354 -12.30 2.30 9.21
CA LYS A 354 -12.28 3.48 10.08
C LYS A 354 -11.90 3.14 11.53
N GLU A 355 -12.51 2.11 12.11
CA GLU A 355 -12.23 1.71 13.50
C GLU A 355 -10.84 1.06 13.62
N MET A 356 -10.39 0.31 12.62
CA MET A 356 -9.03 -0.21 12.52
C MET A 356 -7.99 0.91 12.57
N LEU A 357 -8.14 1.93 11.75
CA LEU A 357 -7.23 3.08 11.73
C LEU A 357 -7.25 3.86 13.05
N LYS A 358 -8.41 4.03 13.65
CA LYS A 358 -8.56 4.68 14.97
C LYS A 358 -7.85 3.87 16.06
N THR A 359 -8.00 2.56 16.05
CA THR A 359 -7.34 1.65 17.00
C THR A 359 -5.81 1.75 16.87
N ILE A 360 -5.27 1.68 15.65
CA ILE A 360 -3.83 1.81 15.39
C ILE A 360 -3.32 3.19 15.84
N LYS A 361 -4.03 4.26 15.53
CA LYS A 361 -3.65 5.63 15.92
C LYS A 361 -3.74 5.90 17.42
N SER A 362 -4.49 5.10 18.16
CA SER A 362 -4.59 5.24 19.62
C SER A 362 -3.28 4.92 20.35
N GLU A 363 -2.43 4.12 19.72
CA GLU A 363 -1.11 3.76 20.25
C GLU A 363 -0.05 4.77 19.84
N LYS A 364 0.55 5.45 20.84
CA LYS A 364 1.60 6.46 20.58
C LYS A 364 2.83 5.82 19.96
N ASN A 365 3.38 6.50 18.95
CA ASN A 365 4.58 6.04 18.23
C ASN A 365 4.43 4.64 17.61
N PHE A 366 3.22 4.27 17.19
CA PHE A 366 2.94 2.96 16.62
C PHE A 366 3.99 2.51 15.60
N ASN A 367 4.35 3.36 14.63
CA ASN A 367 5.34 3.05 13.59
C ASN A 367 6.77 2.78 14.12
N LYS A 368 7.10 3.26 15.32
CA LYS A 368 8.42 3.08 15.95
C LYS A 368 8.44 1.90 16.93
N THR A 369 7.25 1.42 17.33
CA THR A 369 7.12 0.31 18.26
C THR A 369 7.34 -1.01 17.52
N PRO A 370 8.23 -1.89 17.99
CA PRO A 370 8.49 -3.16 17.33
C PRO A 370 7.27 -4.09 17.37
N VAL A 371 7.13 -4.89 16.33
CA VAL A 371 6.17 -5.99 16.29
C VAL A 371 6.83 -7.21 16.90
N VAL A 372 6.30 -7.67 18.04
CA VAL A 372 6.84 -8.79 18.81
C VAL A 372 5.92 -10.00 18.65
N GLU A 373 6.42 -11.04 18.03
CA GLU A 373 5.68 -12.29 17.90
C GLU A 373 5.45 -12.90 19.28
N ILE A 374 4.21 -13.30 19.54
CA ILE A 374 3.80 -14.01 20.74
C ILE A 374 3.65 -15.50 20.44
N TRP A 375 2.97 -15.81 19.33
CA TRP A 375 2.65 -17.17 18.96
C TRP A 375 2.26 -17.30 17.50
N HIS A 376 2.67 -18.38 16.87
CA HIS A 376 2.02 -18.87 15.66
C HIS A 376 1.88 -20.41 15.72
N ASN A 377 0.83 -20.91 15.08
CA ASN A 377 0.60 -22.32 14.88
C ASN A 377 -0.04 -22.56 13.53
N ASP A 378 0.73 -23.11 12.59
CA ASP A 378 0.24 -23.37 11.24
C ASP A 378 -0.83 -24.47 11.21
N GLY A 379 -0.79 -25.43 12.13
CA GLY A 379 -1.79 -26.50 12.23
C GLY A 379 -3.15 -26.00 12.74
N ASP A 380 -3.16 -25.02 13.63
CA ASP A 380 -4.36 -24.36 14.13
C ASP A 380 -4.74 -23.14 13.30
N GLN A 381 -3.85 -22.65 12.44
CA GLN A 381 -3.95 -21.42 11.66
C GLN A 381 -4.12 -20.18 12.55
N VAL A 382 -3.45 -20.15 13.69
CA VAL A 382 -3.50 -19.04 14.66
C VAL A 382 -2.20 -18.26 14.65
N LEU A 383 -2.32 -16.92 14.69
CA LEU A 383 -1.21 -15.97 14.80
C LEU A 383 -1.50 -14.98 15.92
N ALA A 384 -0.50 -14.69 16.76
CA ALA A 384 -0.59 -13.61 17.75
C ALA A 384 0.73 -12.83 17.83
N TYR A 385 0.63 -11.52 17.91
CA TYR A 385 1.77 -10.64 18.15
C TYR A 385 1.36 -9.39 18.92
N MET A 386 2.32 -8.82 19.64
CA MET A 386 2.14 -7.57 20.35
C MET A 386 2.82 -6.41 19.64
N ARG A 387 2.22 -5.23 19.78
CA ARG A 387 2.80 -3.98 19.38
C ARG A 387 2.43 -2.88 20.38
N GLY A 388 3.39 -2.50 21.23
CA GLY A 388 3.07 -1.68 22.40
C GLY A 388 2.13 -2.44 23.34
N ASP A 389 1.07 -1.77 23.75
CA ASP A 389 0.04 -2.37 24.62
C ASP A 389 -1.07 -3.10 23.84
N LEU A 390 -0.97 -3.13 22.50
CA LEU A 390 -1.93 -3.84 21.66
C LEU A 390 -1.48 -5.28 21.37
N LEU A 391 -2.35 -6.22 21.66
CA LEU A 391 -2.23 -7.63 21.28
C LEU A 391 -3.16 -7.90 20.10
N PHE A 392 -2.59 -8.34 19.00
CA PHE A 392 -3.30 -8.74 17.78
C PHE A 392 -3.35 -10.26 17.73
N VAL A 393 -4.55 -10.83 17.59
CA VAL A 393 -4.77 -12.28 17.53
C VAL A 393 -5.63 -12.60 16.31
N PHE A 394 -5.17 -13.54 15.49
CA PHE A 394 -5.85 -13.97 14.27
C PHE A 394 -6.11 -15.47 14.31
N ASN A 395 -7.30 -15.89 13.96
CA ASN A 395 -7.64 -17.25 13.63
C ASN A 395 -8.03 -17.33 12.14
N PHE A 396 -7.14 -17.77 11.29
CA PHE A 396 -7.36 -17.92 9.85
C PHE A 396 -8.11 -19.21 9.51
N SER A 397 -8.30 -20.12 10.47
CA SER A 397 -9.00 -21.39 10.19
C SER A 397 -10.41 -21.14 9.65
N PRO A 398 -10.78 -21.78 8.53
CA PRO A 398 -12.10 -21.60 7.93
C PRO A 398 -13.22 -22.21 8.75
N THR A 399 -12.93 -23.21 9.58
CA THR A 399 -13.98 -24.05 10.22
C THR A 399 -13.78 -24.26 11.71
N ARG A 400 -12.58 -23.97 12.25
CA ARG A 400 -12.25 -24.27 13.66
C ARG A 400 -12.32 -23.00 14.51
N SER A 401 -13.24 -22.97 15.44
CA SER A 401 -13.23 -22.06 16.57
C SER A 401 -12.55 -22.71 17.76
N PHE A 402 -11.85 -21.93 18.57
CA PHE A 402 -11.12 -22.43 19.73
C PHE A 402 -11.66 -21.80 20.99
N THR A 403 -11.95 -22.63 22.00
CA THR A 403 -12.23 -22.19 23.36
C THR A 403 -10.95 -22.21 24.18
N ASP A 404 -10.78 -21.23 25.07
CA ASP A 404 -9.65 -21.14 25.99
C ASP A 404 -8.27 -21.25 25.33
N TYR A 405 -8.10 -20.68 24.12
CA TYR A 405 -6.80 -20.67 23.45
C TYR A 405 -5.84 -19.74 24.20
N GLY A 406 -4.75 -20.32 24.70
CA GLY A 406 -3.84 -19.65 25.63
C GLY A 406 -2.66 -18.96 24.96
N PHE A 407 -2.38 -17.74 25.39
CA PHE A 407 -1.22 -16.94 24.97
C PHE A 407 -0.39 -16.51 26.18
N LEU A 408 0.94 -16.64 26.08
CA LEU A 408 1.86 -16.08 27.06
C LEU A 408 2.10 -14.60 26.73
N VAL A 409 1.45 -13.73 27.46
CA VAL A 409 1.53 -12.27 27.30
C VAL A 409 1.95 -11.63 28.63
N PRO A 410 2.38 -10.38 28.66
CA PRO A 410 2.63 -9.66 29.91
C PRO A 410 1.41 -9.72 30.85
N THR A 411 1.63 -10.13 32.11
CA THR A 411 0.59 -10.24 33.14
C THR A 411 -0.26 -8.97 33.25
N GLY A 412 -1.59 -9.12 33.30
CA GLY A 412 -2.50 -8.01 33.46
C GLY A 412 -3.92 -8.26 32.98
N ALA A 413 -4.66 -7.17 32.85
CA ALA A 413 -6.00 -7.14 32.29
C ALA A 413 -5.95 -6.64 30.84
N TYR A 414 -6.79 -7.22 30.00
CA TYR A 414 -6.88 -6.92 28.57
C TYR A 414 -8.33 -6.69 28.17
N SER A 415 -8.60 -5.57 27.51
CA SER A 415 -9.93 -5.23 26.99
C SER A 415 -9.93 -5.32 25.46
N VAL A 416 -10.98 -5.87 24.88
CA VAL A 416 -11.16 -5.90 23.41
C VAL A 416 -11.37 -4.45 22.94
N VAL A 417 -10.57 -4.03 21.94
CA VAL A 417 -10.66 -2.71 21.31
C VAL A 417 -11.06 -2.78 19.83
N LEU A 418 -10.95 -3.96 19.23
CA LEU A 418 -11.44 -4.24 17.88
C LEU A 418 -11.70 -5.74 17.74
N ASP A 419 -12.87 -6.11 17.23
CA ASP A 419 -13.23 -7.48 16.85
C ASP A 419 -13.76 -7.50 15.42
N THR A 420 -13.09 -8.26 14.55
CA THR A 420 -13.54 -8.39 13.15
C THR A 420 -14.86 -9.15 13.04
N ASP A 421 -15.22 -9.96 14.05
CA ASP A 421 -16.48 -10.71 14.08
C ASP A 421 -17.63 -9.92 14.72
N ASN A 422 -17.41 -8.66 15.11
CA ASN A 422 -18.48 -7.81 15.63
C ASN A 422 -19.56 -7.57 14.57
N LYS A 423 -20.83 -7.59 15.00
CA LYS A 423 -22.01 -7.39 14.14
C LYS A 423 -22.00 -6.03 13.42
N ALA A 424 -21.40 -5.01 14.03
CA ALA A 424 -21.23 -3.70 13.41
C ALA A 424 -20.40 -3.76 12.11
N PHE A 425 -19.56 -4.78 11.98
CA PHE A 425 -18.70 -5.01 10.82
C PHE A 425 -19.11 -6.23 9.99
N GLY A 426 -20.39 -6.65 10.10
CA GLY A 426 -20.94 -7.79 9.36
C GLY A 426 -20.45 -9.15 9.82
N GLY A 427 -19.99 -9.25 11.07
CA GLY A 427 -19.64 -10.51 11.71
C GLY A 427 -20.81 -11.15 12.46
N ASN A 428 -20.55 -12.28 13.10
CA ASN A 428 -21.55 -13.05 13.84
C ASN A 428 -21.76 -12.56 15.27
N GLY A 429 -20.76 -11.82 15.84
CA GLY A 429 -20.77 -11.30 17.20
C GLY A 429 -20.68 -12.42 18.23
N LEU A 430 -19.73 -13.32 18.05
CA LEU A 430 -19.55 -14.49 18.92
C LEU A 430 -18.73 -14.18 20.19
N ASN A 431 -18.05 -13.05 20.24
CA ASN A 431 -17.35 -12.56 21.40
C ASN A 431 -18.20 -11.51 22.15
N ASP A 432 -17.93 -11.37 23.45
CA ASP A 432 -18.39 -10.25 24.26
C ASP A 432 -17.27 -9.19 24.34
N ASP A 433 -17.39 -8.16 23.53
CA ASP A 433 -16.38 -7.10 23.44
C ASP A 433 -16.28 -6.23 24.69
N GLU A 434 -17.26 -6.30 25.61
CA GLU A 434 -17.25 -5.58 26.89
C GLU A 434 -16.48 -6.37 27.97
N MET A 435 -16.18 -7.64 27.73
CA MET A 435 -15.46 -8.48 28.68
C MET A 435 -14.01 -8.04 28.85
N THR A 436 -13.59 -7.94 30.12
CA THR A 436 -12.17 -7.80 30.46
C THR A 436 -11.56 -9.18 30.68
N HIS A 437 -10.53 -9.51 29.91
CA HIS A 437 -9.80 -10.75 30.00
C HIS A 437 -8.61 -10.58 30.96
N LEU A 438 -8.45 -11.52 31.88
CA LEU A 438 -7.35 -11.51 32.86
C LEU A 438 -6.37 -12.63 32.56
N THR A 439 -5.08 -12.36 32.71
CA THR A 439 -4.09 -13.43 32.74
C THR A 439 -4.24 -14.25 34.02
N ASN A 440 -4.18 -15.57 33.89
CA ASN A 440 -4.34 -16.49 35.01
C ASN A 440 -3.37 -17.68 34.89
N TYR A 441 -3.04 -18.25 36.06
CA TYR A 441 -2.31 -19.54 36.09
C TYR A 441 -3.15 -20.65 35.49
N ASP A 442 -2.54 -21.46 34.65
CA ASP A 442 -3.20 -22.65 34.16
C ASP A 442 -3.10 -23.78 35.18
N PRO A 443 -4.22 -24.32 35.67
CA PRO A 443 -4.19 -25.40 36.64
C PRO A 443 -3.59 -26.71 36.10
N VAL A 444 -3.49 -26.88 34.79
CA VAL A 444 -2.85 -28.03 34.14
C VAL A 444 -1.32 -27.94 34.24
N TYR A 445 -0.77 -26.72 34.33
CA TYR A 445 0.69 -26.48 34.40
C TYR A 445 1.12 -25.98 35.80
N VAL A 446 0.64 -26.61 36.83
CA VAL A 446 0.83 -26.24 38.26
C VAL A 446 2.30 -25.93 38.63
N ASN A 447 3.26 -26.47 37.93
CA ASN A 447 4.68 -26.25 38.18
C ASN A 447 5.31 -25.11 37.40
N ASP A 448 4.61 -24.51 36.42
CA ASP A 448 5.21 -23.55 35.49
C ASP A 448 5.07 -22.09 35.93
N ARG A 449 4.28 -21.76 36.93
CA ARG A 449 4.02 -20.41 37.44
C ARG A 449 3.85 -19.32 36.34
N LYS A 450 3.48 -19.70 35.12
CA LYS A 450 3.20 -18.80 34.00
C LYS A 450 1.73 -18.47 33.97
N GLU A 451 1.45 -17.20 33.73
CA GLU A 451 0.08 -16.74 33.55
C GLU A 451 -0.24 -16.69 32.06
N TRP A 452 -1.40 -17.22 31.71
CA TRP A 452 -1.89 -17.31 30.35
C TRP A 452 -3.11 -16.40 30.17
N LEU A 453 -3.14 -15.67 29.08
CA LEU A 453 -4.36 -15.04 28.59
C LEU A 453 -5.09 -16.07 27.71
N LYS A 454 -6.31 -16.46 28.14
CA LYS A 454 -7.14 -17.42 27.40
C LYS A 454 -8.30 -16.71 26.73
N LEU A 455 -8.47 -16.96 25.43
CA LEU A 455 -9.44 -16.31 24.56
C LEU A 455 -10.30 -17.33 23.83
N TYR A 456 -11.53 -16.96 23.57
CA TYR A 456 -12.33 -17.60 22.53
C TYR A 456 -11.96 -17.01 21.18
N LEU A 457 -11.63 -17.86 20.21
CA LEU A 457 -11.24 -17.45 18.86
C LEU A 457 -12.20 -18.04 17.84
N PRO A 458 -13.20 -17.27 17.37
CA PRO A 458 -14.06 -17.71 16.29
C PRO A 458 -13.26 -18.01 15.00
N ALA A 459 -13.76 -18.92 14.19
CA ALA A 459 -13.19 -19.19 12.88
C ALA A 459 -13.22 -17.94 11.99
N ARG A 460 -12.17 -17.69 11.19
CA ARG A 460 -12.03 -16.51 10.32
C ARG A 460 -12.28 -15.19 11.04
N SER A 461 -11.65 -15.01 12.20
CA SER A 461 -11.75 -13.78 12.96
C SER A 461 -10.40 -13.29 13.47
N ALA A 462 -10.36 -12.02 13.82
CA ALA A 462 -9.24 -11.43 14.51
C ALA A 462 -9.73 -10.50 15.63
N LEU A 463 -8.99 -10.53 16.74
CA LEU A 463 -9.21 -9.68 17.91
C LEU A 463 -8.00 -8.77 18.11
N VAL A 464 -8.26 -7.52 18.48
CA VAL A 464 -7.25 -6.62 19.03
C VAL A 464 -7.63 -6.31 20.47
N LEU A 465 -6.72 -6.65 21.37
CA LEU A 465 -6.91 -6.36 22.79
C LEU A 465 -5.87 -5.32 23.24
N LYS A 466 -6.27 -4.45 24.11
CA LYS A 466 -5.38 -3.48 24.76
C LYS A 466 -5.14 -3.86 26.20
N LYS A 467 -3.87 -3.87 26.60
CA LYS A 467 -3.47 -4.03 27.99
C LYS A 467 -3.88 -2.78 28.78
N ASN A 468 -4.62 -2.97 29.88
CA ASN A 468 -5.09 -1.89 30.75
C ASN A 468 -4.00 -1.41 31.70
#